data_ceabcd90e64ad742fcadc6420a07a839
#
_entry.id   ceabcd90e64ad742fcadc6420a07a839
#
_cell.length_a   1.000
_cell.length_b   1.000
_cell.length_c   1.000
_cell.angle_alpha   90.00
_cell.angle_beta   90.00
_cell.angle_gamma   90.00
#
_symmetry.space_group_name_H-M   'P 1'
#
loop_
_entity.id
_entity.type
_entity.pdbx_description
1 polymer ?
#
loop_
_entity_poly.entity_id
_entity_poly.type
_entity_poly.pdbx_seq_one_letter_code
_entity_poly.pdbx_strand_id
1 'polypeptide(L)'
;MKRVLLCVLLTAAACLAQSSTSSTVIIQNVTVIDATGAPAKPHQTVIVSEGKIEAIDSSGGGFGGKLSGTQVDGTGKFLIPGLWDMHVHMVFGDWFPHGKEITLPLFVANGITGVRDMGGELEVLQQWRKEIAAGTLIGPRIVMSGPMLDGPKPRFPSSIAVKTPEDGRRAVDDLKRRGADFIKLQSLIPRDALFAIA
;
A
#
# COMPACT_ATOMS: atom_id res chain seq x y z
N MET A 1 -44.79 55.31 -16.53
CA MET A 1 -43.34 55.16 -16.31
C MET A 1 -43.15 54.17 -15.16
N LYS A 2 -42.88 52.90 -15.47
CA LYS A 2 -42.69 51.83 -14.49
C LYS A 2 -41.21 51.65 -14.24
N ARG A 3 -40.75 51.86 -13.01
CA ARG A 3 -39.37 51.62 -12.59
C ARG A 3 -39.25 50.14 -12.24
N VAL A 4 -38.44 49.38 -13.04
CA VAL A 4 -38.07 48.02 -12.75
C VAL A 4 -36.85 48.04 -11.82
N LEU A 5 -37.02 47.52 -10.61
CA LEU A 5 -35.97 47.37 -9.61
C LEU A 5 -35.28 46.01 -9.88
N LEU A 6 -34.05 46.06 -10.36
CA LEU A 6 -33.24 44.87 -10.62
C LEU A 6 -32.51 44.46 -9.33
N CYS A 7 -33.03 43.46 -8.61
CA CYS A 7 -32.31 42.85 -7.48
C CYS A 7 -31.22 41.90 -8.00
N VAL A 8 -29.97 42.33 -7.84
CA VAL A 8 -28.80 41.46 -8.08
C VAL A 8 -28.60 40.64 -6.79
N LEU A 9 -28.95 39.36 -6.85
CA LEU A 9 -28.60 38.37 -5.82
C LEU A 9 -27.13 37.98 -5.99
N LEU A 10 -26.25 38.52 -5.17
CA LEU A 10 -24.89 38.00 -4.97
C LEU A 10 -24.98 36.72 -4.17
N THR A 11 -24.93 35.59 -4.83
CA THR A 11 -24.65 34.28 -4.20
C THR A 11 -23.15 34.21 -3.87
N ALA A 12 -22.80 34.53 -2.64
CA ALA A 12 -21.48 34.22 -2.10
C ALA A 12 -21.35 32.70 -2.02
N ALA A 13 -20.64 32.11 -2.98
CA ALA A 13 -20.18 30.73 -2.89
C ALA A 13 -19.15 30.67 -1.74
N ALA A 14 -19.61 30.27 -0.56
CA ALA A 14 -18.73 29.91 0.54
C ALA A 14 -17.95 28.66 0.09
N CYS A 15 -16.73 28.87 -0.38
CA CYS A 15 -15.75 27.83 -0.59
C CYS A 15 -15.42 27.27 0.79
N LEU A 16 -16.13 26.22 1.21
CA LEU A 16 -15.77 25.43 2.38
C LEU A 16 -14.42 24.77 2.02
N ALA A 17 -13.33 25.45 2.34
CA ALA A 17 -12.03 24.84 2.43
C ALA A 17 -12.19 23.72 3.46
N GLN A 18 -12.31 22.48 2.99
CA GLN A 18 -12.12 21.30 3.81
C GLN A 18 -10.69 21.41 4.34
N SER A 19 -10.55 21.89 5.56
CA SER A 19 -9.31 21.76 6.32
C SER A 19 -9.08 20.26 6.44
N SER A 20 -8.23 19.70 5.57
CA SER A 20 -7.62 18.41 5.82
C SER A 20 -6.89 18.57 7.15
N THR A 21 -7.47 18.05 8.22
CA THR A 21 -6.78 17.95 9.49
C THR A 21 -5.58 17.07 9.22
N SER A 22 -4.42 17.71 9.02
CA SER A 22 -3.14 17.01 8.93
C SER A 22 -3.05 16.10 10.15
N SER A 23 -3.14 14.79 9.93
CA SER A 23 -3.09 13.81 11.01
C SER A 23 -1.64 13.64 11.41
N THR A 24 -1.17 14.52 12.29
CA THR A 24 0.15 14.39 12.88
C THR A 24 0.06 13.42 14.06
N VAL A 25 0.94 12.44 14.08
CA VAL A 25 1.14 11.50 15.19
C VAL A 25 2.54 11.73 15.76
N ILE A 26 2.62 11.87 17.08
CA ILE A 26 3.85 12.12 17.80
C ILE A 26 4.07 10.97 18.78
N ILE A 27 5.06 10.12 18.50
CA ILE A 27 5.43 8.98 19.33
C ILE A 27 6.59 9.41 20.20
N GLN A 28 6.37 9.51 21.51
CA GLN A 28 7.36 10.02 22.45
C GLN A 28 8.04 8.89 23.24
N ASN A 29 9.32 9.09 23.56
CA ASN A 29 10.11 8.20 24.42
C ASN A 29 10.15 6.74 23.94
N VAL A 30 10.20 6.51 22.65
CA VAL A 30 10.23 5.18 22.03
C VAL A 30 11.67 4.75 21.72
N THR A 31 11.95 3.45 21.76
CA THR A 31 13.21 2.91 21.22
C THR A 31 13.05 2.61 19.73
N VAL A 32 13.81 3.29 18.88
CA VAL A 32 13.77 3.10 17.42
C VAL A 32 14.77 2.03 17.00
N ILE A 33 14.29 1.05 16.21
CA ILE A 33 15.11 0.06 15.50
C ILE A 33 14.84 0.26 14.01
N ASP A 34 15.79 0.85 13.29
CA ASP A 34 15.60 1.31 11.91
C ASP A 34 15.91 0.24 10.85
N ALA A 35 16.21 -0.99 11.26
CA ALA A 35 16.56 -2.12 10.40
C ALA A 35 17.78 -1.91 9.48
N THR A 36 18.64 -0.92 9.76
CA THR A 36 19.89 -0.69 9.02
C THR A 36 21.06 -1.54 9.53
N GLY A 37 20.87 -2.27 10.62
CA GLY A 37 21.92 -2.98 11.35
C GLY A 37 22.62 -2.11 12.41
N ALA A 38 22.28 -0.84 12.53
CA ALA A 38 22.75 0.02 13.59
C ALA A 38 22.15 -0.34 14.95
N PRO A 39 22.80 0.00 16.08
CA PRO A 39 22.21 -0.19 17.41
C PRO A 39 20.87 0.51 17.57
N ALA A 40 19.99 -0.09 18.37
CA ALA A 40 18.71 0.52 18.73
C ALA A 40 18.93 1.89 19.41
N LYS A 41 18.11 2.87 19.04
CA LYS A 41 18.17 4.26 19.53
C LYS A 41 17.08 4.47 20.58
N PRO A 42 17.41 4.46 21.89
CA PRO A 42 16.42 4.68 22.93
C PRO A 42 16.01 6.15 23.04
N HIS A 43 14.92 6.39 23.73
CA HIS A 43 14.43 7.74 24.08
C HIS A 43 14.27 8.66 22.86
N GLN A 44 13.67 8.16 21.78
CA GLN A 44 13.40 8.97 20.60
C GLN A 44 11.97 9.52 20.62
N THR A 45 11.82 10.72 20.06
CA THR A 45 10.52 11.25 19.62
C THR A 45 10.43 11.14 18.11
N VAL A 46 9.38 10.50 17.61
CA VAL A 46 9.14 10.34 16.17
C VAL A 46 7.87 11.09 15.81
N ILE A 47 7.98 11.98 14.82
CA ILE A 47 6.86 12.76 14.29
C ILE A 47 6.50 12.19 12.92
N VAL A 48 5.24 11.79 12.79
CA VAL A 48 4.66 11.36 11.52
C VAL A 48 3.58 12.35 11.12
N SER A 49 3.71 12.97 9.96
CA SER A 49 2.75 13.91 9.41
C SER A 49 2.47 13.57 7.96
N GLU A 50 1.20 13.62 7.55
CA GLU A 50 0.78 13.30 6.18
C GLU A 50 1.32 11.95 5.65
N GLY A 51 1.34 10.94 6.53
CA GLY A 51 1.82 9.59 6.21
C GLY A 51 3.34 9.47 6.01
N LYS A 52 4.11 10.47 6.42
CA LYS A 52 5.59 10.47 6.33
C LYS A 52 6.21 10.70 7.69
N ILE A 53 7.38 10.10 7.92
CA ILE A 53 8.23 10.44 9.06
C ILE A 53 8.85 11.80 8.75
N GLU A 54 8.44 12.81 9.52
CA GLU A 54 8.92 14.18 9.38
C GLU A 54 10.20 14.42 10.19
N ALA A 55 10.25 13.84 11.39
CA ALA A 55 11.42 13.97 12.26
C ALA A 55 11.59 12.77 13.18
N ILE A 56 12.84 12.50 13.54
CA ILE A 56 13.23 11.59 14.62
C ILE A 56 14.30 12.32 15.43
N ASP A 57 14.08 12.52 16.73
CA ASP A 57 15.01 13.22 17.60
C ASP A 57 15.02 12.61 19.00
N SER A 58 16.09 12.86 19.76
CA SER A 58 16.20 12.40 21.14
C SER A 58 15.13 13.06 22.01
N SER A 59 14.43 12.29 22.84
CA SER A 59 13.44 12.82 23.79
C SER A 59 14.12 13.82 24.74
N GLY A 60 13.74 15.09 24.64
CA GLY A 60 14.37 16.21 25.37
C GLY A 60 15.16 17.16 24.49
N GLY A 61 15.39 16.84 23.21
CA GLY A 61 16.03 17.69 22.21
C GLY A 61 15.02 18.45 21.38
N GLY A 62 14.99 19.74 21.50
CA GLY A 62 14.75 20.68 20.42
C GLY A 62 13.38 20.96 19.85
N PHE A 63 12.35 20.19 20.12
CA PHE A 63 11.00 20.60 19.73
C PHE A 63 10.43 21.60 20.76
N GLY A 64 10.98 22.82 20.76
CA GLY A 64 10.68 23.88 21.71
C GLY A 64 9.27 24.47 21.63
N GLY A 65 8.32 23.78 21.02
CA GLY A 65 6.92 24.18 20.89
C GLY A 65 5.98 23.07 21.32
N LYS A 66 4.75 23.43 21.66
CA LYS A 66 3.68 22.47 21.93
C LYS A 66 3.32 21.80 20.60
N LEU A 67 3.84 20.58 20.37
CA LEU A 67 3.53 19.80 19.18
C LEU A 67 2.03 19.51 19.15
N SER A 68 1.36 19.90 18.07
CA SER A 68 -0.06 19.64 17.85
C SER A 68 -0.23 18.33 17.08
N GLY A 69 -1.03 17.41 17.61
CA GLY A 69 -1.28 16.11 17.00
C GLY A 69 -1.63 15.06 18.03
N THR A 70 -1.85 13.83 17.55
CA THR A 70 -2.11 12.68 18.42
C THR A 70 -0.82 12.26 19.12
N GLN A 71 -0.82 12.32 20.46
CA GLN A 71 0.32 11.92 21.29
C GLN A 71 0.24 10.43 21.59
N VAL A 72 1.36 9.71 21.39
CA VAL A 72 1.51 8.30 21.71
C VAL A 72 2.69 8.14 22.69
N ASP A 73 2.44 7.60 23.87
CA ASP A 73 3.49 7.23 24.80
C ASP A 73 4.17 5.93 24.34
N GLY A 74 5.43 6.04 23.95
CA GLY A 74 6.30 4.95 23.52
C GLY A 74 7.20 4.40 24.62
N THR A 75 7.01 4.83 25.88
CA THR A 75 7.84 4.39 27.00
C THR A 75 7.84 2.85 27.10
N GLY A 76 9.03 2.25 27.08
CA GLY A 76 9.22 0.80 27.11
C GLY A 76 8.81 0.08 25.81
N LYS A 77 8.45 0.80 24.76
CA LYS A 77 8.07 0.23 23.45
C LYS A 77 9.18 0.39 22.43
N PHE A 78 9.08 -0.41 21.37
CA PHE A 78 9.97 -0.37 20.22
C PHE A 78 9.20 0.07 18.99
N LEU A 79 9.79 0.96 18.20
CA LEU A 79 9.30 1.34 16.88
C LEU A 79 10.20 0.69 15.82
N ILE A 80 9.59 -0.09 14.97
CA ILE A 80 10.25 -0.79 13.86
C ILE A 80 9.60 -0.39 12.54
N PRO A 81 10.26 -0.55 11.38
CA PRO A 81 9.59 -0.49 10.09
C PRO A 81 8.42 -1.48 10.03
N GLY A 82 7.35 -1.10 9.37
CA GLY A 82 6.20 -1.99 9.18
C GLY A 82 6.62 -3.31 8.53
N LEU A 83 6.07 -4.42 9.01
CA LEU A 83 6.38 -5.74 8.51
C LEU A 83 5.84 -5.94 7.09
N TRP A 84 6.54 -6.76 6.30
CA TRP A 84 6.12 -7.16 4.96
C TRP A 84 5.93 -8.67 4.89
N ASP A 85 4.77 -9.09 4.37
CA ASP A 85 4.60 -10.47 3.92
C ASP A 85 4.92 -10.55 2.42
N MET A 86 6.02 -11.22 2.09
CA MET A 86 6.58 -11.26 0.74
C MET A 86 5.96 -12.33 -0.15
N HIS A 87 4.99 -13.12 0.35
CA HIS A 87 4.36 -14.17 -0.45
C HIS A 87 2.93 -14.45 0.01
N VAL A 88 1.98 -13.70 -0.53
CA VAL A 88 0.56 -13.89 -0.28
C VAL A 88 -0.21 -14.15 -1.57
N HIS A 89 -1.42 -14.69 -1.45
CA HIS A 89 -2.43 -14.81 -2.49
C HIS A 89 -3.75 -14.33 -1.92
N MET A 90 -4.14 -13.11 -2.21
CA MET A 90 -5.32 -12.47 -1.58
C MET A 90 -6.59 -12.64 -2.40
N VAL A 91 -6.47 -12.78 -3.71
CA VAL A 91 -7.58 -13.00 -4.65
C VAL A 91 -7.21 -14.17 -5.54
N PHE A 92 -7.73 -15.34 -5.20
CA PHE A 92 -7.41 -16.58 -5.89
C PHE A 92 -8.68 -17.42 -6.12
N GLY A 93 -9.54 -16.93 -7.02
CA GLY A 93 -10.87 -17.49 -7.23
C GLY A 93 -11.66 -17.56 -5.93
N ASP A 94 -12.39 -18.66 -5.72
CA ASP A 94 -13.24 -18.85 -4.53
C ASP A 94 -12.50 -19.31 -3.27
N TRP A 95 -11.16 -19.35 -3.30
CA TRP A 95 -10.37 -19.86 -2.17
C TRP A 95 -10.40 -18.95 -0.94
N PHE A 96 -10.56 -17.66 -1.16
CA PHE A 96 -10.58 -16.66 -0.08
C PHE A 96 -11.84 -15.77 -0.19
N PRO A 97 -13.03 -16.32 0.06
CA PRO A 97 -14.24 -15.51 0.14
C PRO A 97 -14.06 -14.47 1.25
N HIS A 98 -14.51 -13.25 1.00
CA HIS A 98 -14.39 -12.13 1.95
C HIS A 98 -12.95 -11.69 2.28
N GLY A 99 -11.99 -11.96 1.38
CA GLY A 99 -10.59 -11.54 1.58
C GLY A 99 -10.45 -10.04 1.80
N LYS A 100 -11.28 -9.24 1.16
CA LYS A 100 -11.31 -7.78 1.30
C LYS A 100 -11.67 -7.34 2.72
N GLU A 101 -12.72 -7.93 3.29
CA GLU A 101 -13.29 -7.52 4.58
C GLU A 101 -12.55 -8.13 5.77
N ILE A 102 -11.94 -9.28 5.60
CA ILE A 102 -11.31 -10.05 6.68
C ILE A 102 -9.79 -10.00 6.57
N THR A 103 -9.24 -10.41 5.42
CA THR A 103 -7.79 -10.62 5.29
C THR A 103 -7.01 -9.31 5.31
N LEU A 104 -7.49 -8.27 4.64
CA LEU A 104 -6.77 -6.99 4.59
C LEU A 104 -6.65 -6.33 5.98
N PRO A 105 -7.74 -6.16 6.76
CA PRO A 105 -7.62 -5.63 8.13
C PRO A 105 -6.79 -6.52 9.04
N LEU A 106 -6.84 -7.85 8.86
CA LEU A 106 -6.08 -8.79 9.68
C LEU A 106 -4.57 -8.63 9.51
N PHE A 107 -4.07 -8.37 8.29
CA PHE A 107 -2.67 -8.03 8.05
C PHE A 107 -2.26 -6.82 8.88
N VAL A 108 -3.01 -5.73 8.79
CA VAL A 108 -2.71 -4.48 9.50
C VAL A 108 -2.76 -4.68 11.01
N ALA A 109 -3.76 -5.41 11.52
CA ALA A 109 -3.89 -5.72 12.95
C ALA A 109 -2.70 -6.52 13.51
N ASN A 110 -1.99 -7.27 12.66
CA ASN A 110 -0.77 -8.00 13.02
C ASN A 110 0.52 -7.25 12.66
N GLY A 111 0.44 -5.96 12.34
CA GLY A 111 1.62 -5.13 12.01
C GLY A 111 2.20 -5.36 10.62
N ILE A 112 1.52 -6.13 9.76
CA ILE A 112 1.91 -6.32 8.36
C ILE A 112 1.34 -5.15 7.56
N THR A 113 2.20 -4.21 7.21
CA THR A 113 1.85 -2.96 6.53
C THR A 113 2.12 -2.99 5.03
N GLY A 114 2.75 -4.05 4.55
CA GLY A 114 2.97 -4.29 3.13
C GLY A 114 2.87 -5.77 2.80
N VAL A 115 2.36 -6.09 1.61
CA VAL A 115 2.26 -7.46 1.10
C VAL A 115 2.69 -7.54 -0.34
N ARG A 116 3.26 -8.67 -0.73
CA ARG A 116 3.58 -9.01 -2.12
C ARG A 116 2.65 -10.14 -2.56
N ASP A 117 1.63 -9.81 -3.36
CA ASP A 117 0.73 -10.80 -3.93
C ASP A 117 1.40 -11.51 -5.12
N MET A 118 1.57 -12.82 -4.98
CA MET A 118 2.35 -13.69 -5.87
C MET A 118 1.49 -14.41 -6.90
N GLY A 119 0.29 -13.94 -7.14
CA GLY A 119 -0.63 -14.47 -8.14
C GLY A 119 -2.08 -14.26 -7.73
N GLY A 120 -2.78 -13.44 -8.46
CA GLY A 120 -4.17 -13.08 -8.19
C GLY A 120 -4.78 -12.34 -9.36
N GLU A 121 -6.01 -11.90 -9.17
CA GLU A 121 -6.74 -11.09 -10.14
C GLU A 121 -6.24 -9.64 -10.12
N LEU A 122 -5.50 -9.27 -11.15
CA LEU A 122 -4.78 -8.00 -11.20
C LEU A 122 -5.70 -6.79 -11.00
N GLU A 123 -6.83 -6.76 -11.69
CA GLU A 123 -7.78 -5.64 -11.67
C GLU A 123 -8.44 -5.47 -10.29
N VAL A 124 -8.75 -6.57 -9.62
CA VAL A 124 -9.32 -6.56 -8.27
C VAL A 124 -8.29 -6.01 -7.28
N LEU A 125 -7.05 -6.49 -7.32
CA LEU A 125 -5.98 -6.02 -6.45
C LEU A 125 -5.63 -4.54 -6.71
N GLN A 126 -5.68 -4.09 -7.96
CA GLN A 126 -5.51 -2.68 -8.31
C GLN A 126 -6.63 -1.81 -7.73
N GLN A 127 -7.86 -2.30 -7.75
CA GLN A 127 -8.98 -1.59 -7.15
C GLN A 127 -8.83 -1.48 -5.63
N TRP A 128 -8.45 -2.57 -4.95
CA TRP A 128 -8.18 -2.53 -3.51
C TRP A 128 -7.04 -1.57 -3.18
N ARG A 129 -5.97 -1.57 -3.96
CA ARG A 129 -4.84 -0.63 -3.80
C ARG A 129 -5.29 0.83 -3.90
N LYS A 130 -6.20 1.15 -4.83
CA LYS A 130 -6.78 2.49 -4.97
C LYS A 130 -7.62 2.87 -3.75
N GLU A 131 -8.47 1.96 -3.28
CA GLU A 131 -9.32 2.19 -2.11
C GLU A 131 -8.49 2.37 -0.83
N ILE A 132 -7.42 1.60 -0.66
CA ILE A 132 -6.47 1.76 0.45
C ILE A 132 -5.78 3.12 0.38
N ALA A 133 -5.31 3.52 -0.80
CA ALA A 133 -4.67 4.81 -0.99
C ALA A 133 -5.62 6.00 -0.75
N ALA A 134 -6.90 5.82 -1.03
CA ALA A 134 -7.96 6.80 -0.74
C ALA A 134 -8.42 6.80 0.72
N GLY A 135 -7.95 5.88 1.56
CA GLY A 135 -8.36 5.72 2.95
C GLY A 135 -9.78 5.18 3.14
N THR A 136 -10.41 4.65 2.09
CA THR A 136 -11.76 4.07 2.13
C THR A 136 -11.75 2.57 2.45
N LEU A 137 -10.57 1.94 2.44
CA LEU A 137 -10.36 0.55 2.78
C LEU A 137 -9.14 0.42 3.70
N ILE A 138 -9.28 -0.32 4.79
CA ILE A 138 -8.15 -0.66 5.67
C ILE A 138 -7.42 -1.86 5.08
N GLY A 139 -6.13 -1.70 4.82
CA GLY A 139 -5.30 -2.77 4.30
C GLY A 139 -3.83 -2.37 4.19
N PRO A 140 -2.94 -3.35 3.95
CA PRO A 140 -1.52 -3.11 3.73
C PRO A 140 -1.27 -2.50 2.34
N ARG A 141 -0.08 -1.95 2.14
CA ARG A 141 0.41 -1.63 0.80
C ARG A 141 0.51 -2.91 -0.04
N ILE A 142 -0.03 -2.89 -1.26
CA ILE A 142 -0.06 -4.07 -2.13
C ILE A 142 0.93 -3.89 -3.28
N VAL A 143 1.87 -4.83 -3.42
CA VAL A 143 2.70 -5.04 -4.60
C VAL A 143 2.23 -6.35 -5.24
N MET A 144 1.93 -6.37 -6.54
CA MET A 144 1.21 -7.48 -7.17
C MET A 144 1.79 -7.90 -8.50
N SER A 145 1.82 -9.21 -8.74
CA SER A 145 2.20 -9.78 -10.05
C SER A 145 1.02 -9.86 -11.03
N GLY A 146 -0.20 -9.91 -10.52
CA GLY A 146 -1.33 -10.39 -11.31
C GLY A 146 -1.21 -11.89 -11.63
N PRO A 147 -1.84 -12.37 -12.72
CA PRO A 147 -1.77 -13.77 -13.13
C PRO A 147 -0.34 -14.31 -13.23
N MET A 148 -0.11 -15.50 -12.69
CA MET A 148 1.17 -16.18 -12.82
C MET A 148 1.39 -16.66 -14.27
N LEU A 149 2.63 -16.65 -14.74
CA LEU A 149 3.00 -17.35 -15.99
C LEU A 149 3.36 -18.79 -15.65
N ASP A 150 2.79 -19.75 -16.36
CA ASP A 150 3.07 -21.17 -16.17
C ASP A 150 3.24 -21.86 -17.53
N GLY A 151 3.61 -23.13 -17.52
CA GLY A 151 3.82 -23.91 -18.73
C GLY A 151 2.57 -24.13 -19.58
N PRO A 152 2.67 -24.98 -20.62
CA PRO A 152 1.58 -25.21 -21.58
C PRO A 152 0.26 -25.68 -20.96
N LYS A 153 0.33 -26.30 -19.79
CA LYS A 153 -0.85 -26.72 -19.00
C LYS A 153 -0.73 -26.10 -17.60
N PRO A 154 -1.23 -24.88 -17.41
CA PRO A 154 -1.13 -24.21 -16.14
C PRO A 154 -1.74 -25.01 -14.99
N ARG A 155 -1.04 -25.00 -13.86
CA ARG A 155 -1.51 -25.68 -12.66
C ARG A 155 -2.73 -24.97 -12.03
N PHE A 156 -2.76 -23.65 -12.16
CA PHE A 156 -3.83 -22.84 -11.60
C PHE A 156 -4.64 -22.18 -12.71
N PRO A 157 -5.98 -22.20 -12.62
CA PRO A 157 -6.87 -21.71 -13.70
C PRO A 157 -6.64 -20.26 -14.11
N SER A 158 -6.25 -19.40 -13.17
CA SER A 158 -5.97 -17.96 -13.41
C SER A 158 -4.60 -17.70 -14.04
N SER A 159 -3.76 -18.72 -14.23
CA SER A 159 -2.42 -18.55 -14.79
C SER A 159 -2.46 -18.42 -16.32
N ILE A 160 -1.50 -17.69 -16.86
CA ILE A 160 -1.28 -17.53 -18.30
C ILE A 160 -0.40 -18.67 -18.80
N ALA A 161 -0.90 -19.42 -19.79
CA ALA A 161 -0.14 -20.51 -20.42
C ALA A 161 0.97 -19.94 -21.31
N VAL A 162 2.20 -20.42 -21.08
CA VAL A 162 3.38 -20.07 -21.86
C VAL A 162 3.93 -21.35 -22.49
N LYS A 163 3.91 -21.43 -23.84
CA LYS A 163 4.38 -22.58 -24.61
C LYS A 163 5.69 -22.29 -25.33
N THR A 164 5.86 -21.03 -25.76
CA THR A 164 6.97 -20.59 -26.59
C THR A 164 7.61 -19.31 -26.02
N PRO A 165 8.85 -18.96 -26.46
CA PRO A 165 9.47 -17.68 -26.14
C PRO A 165 8.59 -16.47 -26.48
N GLU A 166 7.86 -16.52 -27.58
CA GLU A 166 6.96 -15.45 -28.02
C GLU A 166 5.77 -15.30 -27.09
N ASP A 167 5.20 -16.40 -26.58
CA ASP A 167 4.14 -16.37 -25.55
C ASP A 167 4.65 -15.67 -24.29
N GLY A 168 5.87 -16.01 -23.87
CA GLY A 168 6.51 -15.40 -22.72
C GLY A 168 6.64 -13.88 -22.85
N ARG A 169 7.22 -13.40 -23.95
CA ARG A 169 7.37 -11.96 -24.22
C ARG A 169 6.02 -11.25 -24.25
N ARG A 170 5.04 -11.81 -24.97
CA ARG A 170 3.68 -11.20 -25.03
C ARG A 170 3.04 -11.11 -23.66
N ALA A 171 3.18 -12.14 -22.83
CA ALA A 171 2.60 -12.14 -21.50
C ALA A 171 3.26 -11.10 -20.58
N VAL A 172 4.57 -10.92 -20.64
CA VAL A 172 5.31 -9.88 -19.91
C VAL A 172 4.85 -8.48 -20.35
N ASP A 173 4.81 -8.24 -21.66
CA ASP A 173 4.38 -6.94 -22.20
C ASP A 173 2.93 -6.62 -21.84
N ASP A 174 2.06 -7.62 -21.85
CA ASP A 174 0.65 -7.44 -21.45
C ASP A 174 0.53 -7.10 -19.98
N LEU A 175 1.14 -7.87 -19.09
CA LEU A 175 1.08 -7.63 -17.65
C LEU A 175 1.71 -6.28 -17.28
N LYS A 176 2.84 -5.91 -17.90
CA LYS A 176 3.46 -4.60 -17.73
C LYS A 176 2.51 -3.48 -18.15
N ARG A 177 1.89 -3.58 -19.33
CA ARG A 177 0.92 -2.58 -19.82
C ARG A 177 -0.30 -2.46 -18.90
N ARG A 178 -0.77 -3.58 -18.34
CA ARG A 178 -1.87 -3.61 -17.37
C ARG A 178 -1.46 -3.15 -15.97
N GLY A 179 -0.18 -2.90 -15.71
CA GLY A 179 0.31 -2.33 -14.46
C GLY A 179 0.61 -3.34 -13.36
N ALA A 180 1.01 -4.57 -13.71
CA ALA A 180 1.65 -5.48 -12.78
C ALA A 180 3.00 -4.89 -12.31
N ASP A 181 3.31 -5.04 -11.04
CA ASP A 181 4.55 -4.51 -10.45
C ASP A 181 5.75 -5.42 -10.73
N PHE A 182 5.51 -6.70 -10.94
CA PHE A 182 6.53 -7.71 -11.27
C PHE A 182 5.88 -8.93 -11.94
N ILE A 183 6.70 -9.86 -12.44
CA ILE A 183 6.24 -11.12 -13.07
C ILE A 183 6.48 -12.29 -12.14
N LYS A 184 5.46 -13.11 -11.93
CA LYS A 184 5.55 -14.36 -11.18
C LYS A 184 5.56 -15.55 -12.14
N LEU A 185 6.58 -16.39 -11.99
CA LEU A 185 6.77 -17.59 -12.77
C LEU A 185 6.45 -18.84 -11.94
N GLN A 186 5.87 -19.84 -12.60
CA GLN A 186 5.69 -21.18 -12.09
C GLN A 186 6.67 -22.18 -12.73
N SER A 187 6.70 -23.39 -12.19
CA SER A 187 7.76 -24.38 -12.45
C SER A 187 7.70 -25.07 -13.81
N LEU A 188 6.58 -24.99 -14.54
CA LEU A 188 6.36 -25.76 -15.76
C LEU A 188 6.68 -24.98 -17.05
N ILE A 189 7.25 -23.79 -16.94
CA ILE A 189 7.64 -22.96 -18.09
C ILE A 189 8.78 -23.64 -18.84
N PRO A 190 8.69 -23.82 -20.18
CA PRO A 190 9.79 -24.29 -21.00
C PRO A 190 11.04 -23.43 -20.83
N ARG A 191 12.23 -24.06 -20.86
CA ARG A 191 13.50 -23.38 -20.58
C ARG A 191 13.76 -22.18 -21.50
N ASP A 192 13.50 -22.33 -22.79
CA ASP A 192 13.69 -21.26 -23.78
C ASP A 192 12.71 -20.09 -23.58
N ALA A 193 11.48 -20.41 -23.20
CA ALA A 193 10.50 -19.39 -22.85
C ALA A 193 10.88 -18.67 -21.54
N LEU A 194 11.44 -19.39 -20.56
CA LEU A 194 11.95 -18.78 -19.32
C LEU A 194 13.00 -17.71 -19.60
N PHE A 195 13.98 -18.02 -20.45
CA PHE A 195 15.02 -17.03 -20.83
C PHE A 195 14.49 -15.87 -21.67
N ALA A 196 13.36 -16.06 -22.35
CA ALA A 196 12.73 -14.97 -23.11
C ALA A 196 11.89 -14.04 -22.23
N ILE A 197 11.48 -14.49 -21.03
CA ILE A 197 10.75 -13.71 -20.03
C ILE A 197 11.73 -12.87 -19.19
N ALA A 198 12.91 -13.39 -18.90
CA ALA A 198 13.94 -12.73 -18.09
C ALA A 198 14.63 -11.57 -18.82
#